data_de7285113297ba38517a75852de20600
#
_entry.id   de7285113297ba38517a75852de20600
#
_cell.length_a   1.000
_cell.length_b   1.000
_cell.length_c   1.000
_cell.angle_alpha   90.00
_cell.angle_beta   90.00
_cell.angle_gamma   90.00
#
_symmetry.space_group_name_H-M   'P 1'
#
loop_
_entity.id
_entity.type
_entity.pdbx_description
1 polymer ?
#
loop_
_entity_poly.entity_id
_entity_poly.type
_entity_poly.pdbx_seq_one_letter_code
_entity_poly.pdbx_strand_id
1 'polypeptide(L)'
;MEASLHSEVNTLGYLKAALFAFCVALVAYNVLSTVKGALRSVHGEAVVAEEVSGYYVADEIQMTHRGMMIAIPEDEWVVFHDLPAVALAEVLVSLARSVSLPKLRKHPRGPKKPKPKKQSGAKIKHVATARILKARQACTK
;
A
#
# COMPACT_ATOMS: atom_id res chain seq x y z
N MET A 1 -0.48 3.26 -7.53
CA MET A 1 0.33 3.02 -6.32
C MET A 1 -0.53 3.08 -5.06
N GLU A 2 -1.41 4.06 -4.93
CA GLU A 2 -2.30 4.26 -3.76
C GLU A 2 -3.20 3.06 -3.43
N ALA A 3 -3.84 2.48 -4.44
CA ALA A 3 -4.78 1.37 -4.24
C ALA A 3 -4.13 0.07 -3.71
N SER A 4 -2.84 -0.15 -3.97
CA SER A 4 -2.15 -1.38 -3.53
C SER A 4 -1.61 -1.32 -2.12
N LEU A 5 -1.49 -0.12 -1.54
CA LEU A 5 -0.92 0.08 -0.21
C LEU A 5 -1.94 0.61 0.81
N HIS A 6 -3.20 0.79 0.41
CA HIS A 6 -4.21 1.49 1.22
C HIS A 6 -3.70 2.83 1.77
N SER A 7 -2.92 3.55 0.93
CA SER A 7 -2.20 4.77 1.32
C SER A 7 -3.02 6.05 1.16
N GLU A 8 -4.31 5.94 0.86
CA GLU A 8 -5.21 7.08 0.94
C GLU A 8 -5.39 7.52 2.38
N VAL A 9 -4.89 8.70 2.70
CA VAL A 9 -5.01 9.26 4.04
C VAL A 9 -5.87 10.51 4.00
N ASN A 10 -7.01 10.46 4.66
CA ASN A 10 -7.87 11.61 4.90
C ASN A 10 -7.27 12.46 6.02
N THR A 11 -6.41 13.41 5.67
CA THR A 11 -5.69 14.24 6.64
C THR A 11 -6.50 15.41 7.19
N LEU A 12 -7.72 15.64 6.67
CA LEU A 12 -8.64 16.71 7.08
C LEU A 12 -7.98 18.10 7.23
N GLY A 13 -6.91 18.36 6.48
CA GLY A 13 -6.20 19.63 6.50
C GLY A 13 -5.17 19.78 7.63
N TYR A 14 -4.88 18.76 8.41
CA TYR A 14 -3.83 18.79 9.43
C TYR A 14 -2.47 18.47 8.83
N LEU A 15 -1.61 19.47 8.70
CA LEU A 15 -0.29 19.34 8.08
C LEU A 15 0.58 18.23 8.72
N LYS A 16 0.61 18.15 10.04
CA LYS A 16 1.40 17.12 10.75
C LYS A 16 0.88 15.71 10.48
N ALA A 17 -0.44 15.53 10.41
CA ALA A 17 -1.05 14.25 10.06
C ALA A 17 -0.77 13.89 8.60
N ALA A 18 -0.80 14.85 7.69
CA ALA A 18 -0.45 14.65 6.29
C ALA A 18 1.00 14.22 6.12
N LEU A 19 1.93 14.86 6.82
CA LEU A 19 3.35 14.51 6.79
C LEU A 19 3.59 13.11 7.37
N PHE A 20 3.00 12.79 8.51
CA PHE A 20 3.10 11.46 9.10
C PHE A 20 2.59 10.37 8.15
N ALA A 21 1.42 10.58 7.57
CA ALA A 21 0.82 9.64 6.63
C ALA A 21 1.69 9.46 5.36
N PHE A 22 2.28 10.54 4.86
CA PHE A 22 3.23 10.47 3.75
C PHE A 22 4.46 9.64 4.12
N CYS A 23 5.04 9.84 5.30
CA CYS A 23 6.18 9.05 5.78
C CYS A 23 5.83 7.56 5.89
N VAL A 24 4.67 7.22 6.44
CA VAL A 24 4.19 5.82 6.53
C VAL A 24 4.03 5.21 5.13
N ALA A 25 3.41 5.94 4.20
CA ALA A 25 3.26 5.46 2.81
C ALA A 25 4.62 5.25 2.12
N LEU A 26 5.60 6.11 2.40
CA LEU A 26 6.95 5.98 1.87
C LEU A 26 7.67 4.73 2.41
N VAL A 27 7.55 4.46 3.71
CA VAL A 27 8.10 3.24 4.33
C VAL A 27 7.45 1.99 3.71
N ALA A 28 6.13 1.95 3.60
CA ALA A 28 5.41 0.84 2.99
C ALA A 28 5.83 0.62 1.51
N TYR A 29 6.04 1.72 0.77
CA TYR A 29 6.57 1.65 -0.60
C TYR A 29 7.97 1.05 -0.65
N ASN A 30 8.86 1.45 0.25
CA ASN A 30 10.22 0.93 0.30
C ASN A 30 10.25 -0.57 0.62
N VAL A 31 9.44 -1.02 1.59
CA VAL A 31 9.29 -2.45 1.92
C VAL A 31 8.82 -3.23 0.68
N LEU A 32 7.76 -2.78 0.03
CA LEU A 32 7.24 -3.44 -1.17
C LEU A 32 8.26 -3.45 -2.32
N SER A 33 9.02 -2.37 -2.47
CA SER A 33 10.08 -2.26 -3.49
C SER A 33 11.22 -3.24 -3.23
N THR A 34 11.60 -3.43 -1.97
CA THR A 34 12.64 -4.40 -1.57
C THR A 34 12.21 -5.83 -1.87
N VAL A 35 10.98 -6.20 -1.49
CA VAL A 35 10.42 -7.53 -1.81
C VAL A 35 10.36 -7.75 -3.32
N LYS A 36 9.90 -6.77 -4.08
CA LYS A 36 9.90 -6.86 -5.55
C LYS A 36 11.31 -6.95 -6.13
N GLY A 37 12.28 -6.28 -5.51
CA GLY A 37 13.69 -6.40 -5.88
C GLY A 37 14.20 -7.84 -5.76
N ALA A 38 13.87 -8.52 -4.66
CA ALA A 38 14.20 -9.93 -4.47
C ALA A 38 13.51 -10.85 -5.51
N LEU A 39 12.23 -10.60 -5.82
CA LEU A 39 11.52 -11.34 -6.87
C LEU A 39 12.17 -11.13 -8.25
N ARG A 40 12.59 -9.90 -8.58
CA ARG A 40 13.27 -9.58 -9.83
C ARG A 40 14.62 -10.27 -9.97
N SER A 41 15.38 -10.35 -8.89
CA SER A 41 16.69 -11.02 -8.89
C SER A 41 16.58 -12.52 -9.18
N VAL A 42 15.46 -13.15 -8.84
CA VAL A 42 15.22 -14.59 -9.02
C VAL A 42 14.50 -14.89 -10.35
N HIS A 43 13.46 -14.12 -10.67
CA HIS A 43 12.55 -14.43 -11.77
C HIS A 43 12.73 -13.55 -13.01
N GLY A 44 13.60 -12.53 -12.91
CA GLY A 44 13.88 -11.57 -13.98
C GLY A 44 13.01 -10.32 -13.92
N GLU A 45 13.60 -9.20 -14.32
CA GLU A 45 12.96 -7.86 -14.30
C GLU A 45 11.70 -7.81 -15.16
N ALA A 46 11.77 -8.28 -16.41
CA ALA A 46 10.66 -8.21 -17.36
C ALA A 46 9.45 -9.00 -16.86
N VAL A 47 9.65 -10.22 -16.37
CA VAL A 47 8.57 -11.09 -15.89
C VAL A 47 7.87 -10.45 -14.69
N VAL A 48 8.64 -9.93 -13.73
CA VAL A 48 8.06 -9.32 -12.52
C VAL A 48 7.35 -8.01 -12.87
N ALA A 49 7.91 -7.19 -13.77
CA ALA A 49 7.29 -5.93 -14.18
C ALA A 49 5.97 -6.15 -14.94
N GLU A 50 5.91 -7.15 -15.83
CA GLU A 50 4.73 -7.39 -16.65
C GLU A 50 3.66 -8.22 -15.95
N GLU A 51 4.03 -9.28 -15.26
CA GLU A 51 3.08 -10.27 -14.75
C GLU A 51 2.68 -10.04 -13.30
N VAL A 52 3.58 -9.56 -12.42
CA VAL A 52 3.33 -9.50 -10.98
C VAL A 52 2.51 -8.28 -10.58
N SER A 53 1.43 -8.53 -9.87
CA SER A 53 0.58 -7.49 -9.28
C SER A 53 1.17 -6.99 -7.97
N GLY A 54 1.49 -5.70 -7.88
CA GLY A 54 1.89 -5.07 -6.62
C GLY A 54 0.80 -5.13 -5.55
N TYR A 55 -0.46 -5.16 -5.95
CA TYR A 55 -1.59 -5.32 -5.04
C TYR A 55 -1.56 -6.68 -4.36
N TYR A 56 -1.44 -7.77 -5.13
CA TYR A 56 -1.42 -9.12 -4.55
C TYR A 56 -0.19 -9.36 -3.69
N VAL A 57 0.98 -8.82 -4.06
CA VAL A 57 2.17 -8.90 -3.20
C VAL A 57 1.93 -8.19 -1.86
N ALA A 58 1.34 -7.00 -1.89
CA ALA A 58 1.04 -6.26 -0.67
C ALA A 58 -0.02 -6.96 0.20
N ASP A 59 -1.05 -7.52 -0.42
CA ASP A 59 -2.12 -8.25 0.25
C ASP A 59 -1.59 -9.52 0.94
N GLU A 60 -0.78 -10.32 0.26
CA GLU A 60 -0.14 -11.52 0.82
C GLU A 60 0.79 -11.18 1.99
N ILE A 61 1.59 -10.11 1.88
CA ILE A 61 2.44 -9.64 2.98
C ILE A 61 1.56 -9.27 4.18
N GLN A 62 0.49 -8.52 3.97
CA GLN A 62 -0.40 -8.07 5.03
C GLN A 62 -1.09 -9.24 5.73
N MET A 63 -1.60 -10.20 4.98
CA MET A 63 -2.29 -11.37 5.52
C MET A 63 -1.34 -12.28 6.29
N THR A 64 -0.16 -12.55 5.73
CA THR A 64 0.89 -13.36 6.38
C THR A 64 1.37 -12.70 7.66
N HIS A 65 1.67 -11.39 7.64
CA HIS A 65 2.10 -10.65 8.82
C HIS A 65 1.08 -10.74 9.97
N ARG A 66 -0.22 -10.59 9.68
CA ARG A 66 -1.26 -10.75 10.70
C ARG A 66 -1.25 -12.11 11.36
N GLY A 67 -1.10 -13.17 10.58
CA GLY A 67 -1.01 -14.55 11.11
C GLY A 67 0.24 -14.76 11.95
N MET A 68 1.38 -14.26 11.48
CA MET A 68 2.66 -14.37 12.16
C MET A 68 2.66 -13.63 13.49
N MET A 69 2.09 -12.44 13.58
CA MET A 69 1.97 -11.66 14.83
C MET A 69 1.10 -12.35 15.89
N ILE A 70 0.24 -13.27 15.50
CA ILE A 70 -0.57 -14.07 16.45
C ILE A 70 0.18 -15.34 16.88
N ALA A 71 0.89 -15.97 15.94
CA ALA A 71 1.45 -17.31 16.12
C ALA A 71 2.89 -17.31 16.67
N ILE A 72 3.64 -16.22 16.45
CA ILE A 72 5.05 -16.13 16.79
C ILE A 72 5.23 -15.10 17.91
N PRO A 73 5.77 -15.50 19.07
CA PRO A 73 6.08 -14.59 20.17
C PRO A 73 7.05 -13.47 19.75
N GLU A 74 6.98 -12.33 20.44
CA GLU A 74 7.76 -11.14 20.09
C GLU A 74 9.28 -11.37 20.20
N ASP A 75 9.73 -12.17 21.15
CA ASP A 75 11.11 -12.54 21.36
C ASP A 75 11.72 -13.36 20.23
N GLU A 76 10.93 -14.09 19.49
CA GLU A 76 11.36 -14.83 18.29
C GLU A 76 11.72 -13.91 17.10
N TRP A 77 11.24 -12.64 17.12
CA TRP A 77 11.54 -11.66 16.07
C TRP A 77 12.88 -10.96 16.25
N VAL A 78 13.49 -11.04 17.42
CA VAL A 78 14.76 -10.34 17.75
C VAL A 78 15.87 -10.72 16.78
N VAL A 79 15.89 -11.96 16.30
CA VAL A 79 16.89 -12.45 15.33
C VAL A 79 16.96 -11.60 14.05
N PHE A 80 15.87 -10.93 13.67
CA PHE A 80 15.80 -10.08 12.47
C PHE A 80 16.24 -8.65 12.72
N HIS A 81 16.31 -8.18 13.97
CA HIS A 81 16.64 -6.79 14.28
C HIS A 81 18.11 -6.46 13.96
N ASP A 82 19.00 -7.42 14.20
CA ASP A 82 20.45 -7.23 14.06
C ASP A 82 21.02 -7.88 12.78
N LEU A 83 20.16 -8.31 11.86
CA LEU A 83 20.62 -8.89 10.61
C LEU A 83 21.31 -7.85 9.73
N PRO A 84 22.57 -8.08 9.31
CA PRO A 84 23.22 -7.24 8.32
C PRO A 84 22.41 -7.20 7.01
N ALA A 85 22.45 -6.08 6.28
CA ALA A 85 21.70 -5.91 5.03
C ALA A 85 21.98 -7.03 4.01
N VAL A 86 23.21 -7.54 3.96
CA VAL A 86 23.60 -8.66 3.08
C VAL A 86 22.84 -9.95 3.48
N ALA A 87 22.85 -10.30 4.75
CA ALA A 87 22.16 -11.49 5.24
C ALA A 87 20.64 -11.39 5.05
N LEU A 88 20.06 -10.20 5.29
CA LEU A 88 18.64 -9.95 5.00
C LEU A 88 18.33 -10.14 3.51
N ALA A 89 19.20 -9.64 2.63
CA ALA A 89 19.03 -9.81 1.18
C ALA A 89 19.07 -11.30 0.77
N GLU A 90 19.96 -12.09 1.36
CA GLU A 90 20.03 -13.54 1.12
C GLU A 90 18.76 -14.26 1.56
N VAL A 91 18.22 -13.92 2.73
CA VAL A 91 16.93 -14.45 3.22
C VAL A 91 15.82 -14.10 2.24
N LEU A 92 15.71 -12.84 1.82
CA LEU A 92 14.68 -12.39 0.87
C LEU A 92 14.79 -13.11 -0.48
N VAL A 93 15.99 -13.29 -1.01
CA VAL A 93 16.23 -14.02 -2.26
C VAL A 93 15.88 -15.50 -2.11
N SER A 94 16.23 -16.12 -0.97
CA SER A 94 15.85 -17.50 -0.68
C SER A 94 14.32 -17.67 -0.64
N LEU A 95 13.61 -16.77 0.03
CA LEU A 95 12.14 -16.75 0.07
C LEU A 95 11.56 -16.53 -1.34
N ALA A 96 12.12 -15.60 -2.11
CA ALA A 96 11.66 -15.31 -3.47
C ALA A 96 11.73 -16.53 -4.40
N ARG A 97 12.70 -17.44 -4.21
CA ARG A 97 12.78 -18.71 -4.97
C ARG A 97 11.61 -19.66 -4.70
N SER A 98 11.01 -19.57 -3.52
CA SER A 98 9.88 -20.41 -3.12
C SER A 98 8.53 -19.84 -3.53
N VAL A 99 8.49 -18.58 -4.02
CA VAL A 99 7.25 -17.89 -4.37
C VAL A 99 6.68 -18.43 -5.70
N SER A 100 5.41 -18.80 -5.68
CA SER A 100 4.65 -19.18 -6.87
C SER A 100 4.13 -17.93 -7.59
N LEU A 101 4.84 -17.44 -8.61
CA LEU A 101 4.44 -16.24 -9.38
C LEU A 101 3.03 -16.30 -9.97
N PRO A 102 2.50 -17.44 -10.45
CA PRO A 102 1.12 -17.52 -10.94
C PRO A 102 0.06 -17.03 -9.95
N LYS A 103 0.30 -17.18 -8.64
CA LYS A 103 -0.61 -16.68 -7.58
C LYS A 103 -0.60 -15.15 -7.44
N LEU A 104 0.47 -14.51 -7.88
CA LEU A 104 0.66 -13.06 -7.80
C LEU A 104 0.38 -12.35 -9.13
N ARG A 105 -0.16 -13.06 -10.13
CA ARG A 105 -0.35 -12.56 -11.48
C ARG A 105 -1.40 -11.47 -11.55
N LYS A 106 -1.14 -10.44 -12.36
CA LYS A 106 -2.13 -9.42 -12.69
C LYS A 106 -3.32 -10.06 -13.39
N HIS A 107 -4.51 -9.79 -12.92
CA HIS A 107 -5.71 -10.15 -13.66
C HIS A 107 -5.99 -9.12 -14.75
N PRO A 108 -6.35 -9.57 -15.98
CA PRO A 108 -6.80 -8.65 -17.01
C PRO A 108 -8.03 -7.89 -16.50
N ARG A 109 -8.02 -6.57 -16.64
CA ARG A 109 -9.19 -5.76 -16.28
C ARG A 109 -10.34 -6.15 -17.22
N GLY A 110 -11.42 -6.63 -16.64
CA GLY A 110 -12.67 -6.77 -17.37
C GLY A 110 -13.14 -5.42 -17.95
N PRO A 111 -14.04 -5.44 -18.95
CA PRO A 111 -14.60 -4.23 -19.51
C PRO A 111 -15.19 -3.36 -18.40
N LYS A 112 -14.92 -2.05 -18.45
CA LYS A 112 -15.46 -1.10 -17.45
C LYS A 112 -16.98 -1.23 -17.44
N LYS A 113 -17.53 -1.60 -16.29
CA LYS A 113 -18.99 -1.53 -16.09
C LYS A 113 -19.46 -0.12 -16.40
N PRO A 114 -20.55 0.06 -17.17
CA PRO A 114 -21.09 1.38 -17.43
C PRO A 114 -21.35 2.07 -16.09
N LYS A 115 -20.92 3.32 -15.98
CA LYS A 115 -21.16 4.11 -14.76
C LYS A 115 -22.67 4.11 -14.51
N PRO A 116 -23.14 3.81 -13.29
CA PRO A 116 -24.56 3.95 -12.99
C PRO A 116 -25.00 5.36 -13.32
N LYS A 117 -26.09 5.50 -14.08
CA LYS A 117 -26.66 6.80 -14.40
C LYS A 117 -26.87 7.53 -13.08
N LYS A 118 -26.20 8.67 -12.89
CA LYS A 118 -26.44 9.53 -11.73
C LYS A 118 -27.93 9.82 -11.69
N GLN A 119 -28.62 9.29 -10.68
CA GLN A 119 -30.00 9.70 -10.44
C GLN A 119 -29.96 11.20 -10.14
N SER A 120 -30.57 11.97 -11.04
CA SER A 120 -30.53 13.44 -11.01
C SER A 120 -31.49 14.01 -9.94
N GLY A 121 -31.58 13.39 -8.78
CA GLY A 121 -32.54 13.74 -7.74
C GLY A 121 -31.99 14.40 -6.48
N ALA A 122 -30.73 14.24 -6.18
CA ALA A 122 -30.15 14.86 -4.99
C ALA A 122 -29.03 15.80 -5.40
N LYS A 123 -29.32 17.07 -5.65
CA LYS A 123 -28.33 18.15 -5.63
C LYS A 123 -27.87 18.33 -4.17
N ILE A 124 -27.01 17.44 -3.69
CA ILE A 124 -26.22 17.71 -2.49
C ILE A 124 -25.37 18.92 -2.86
N LYS A 125 -25.76 20.11 -2.36
CA LYS A 125 -24.99 21.34 -2.56
C LYS A 125 -23.62 21.11 -1.91
N HIS A 126 -22.63 20.86 -2.74
CA HIS A 126 -21.23 20.78 -2.29
C HIS A 126 -20.88 22.17 -1.73
N VAL A 127 -20.75 22.27 -0.42
CA VAL A 127 -20.30 23.51 0.22
C VAL A 127 -18.78 23.54 0.08
N ALA A 128 -18.26 24.40 -0.79
CA ALA A 128 -16.83 24.55 -0.96
C ALA A 128 -16.18 24.96 0.38
N THR A 129 -15.07 24.32 0.75
CA THR A 129 -14.31 24.59 1.98
C THR A 129 -14.00 26.08 2.16
N ALA A 130 -13.72 26.81 1.08
CA ALA A 130 -13.55 28.26 1.08
C ALA A 130 -14.76 29.03 1.61
N ARG A 131 -15.97 28.51 1.40
CA ARG A 131 -17.21 29.14 1.89
C ARG A 131 -17.37 28.94 3.39
N ILE A 132 -16.96 27.78 3.91
CA ILE A 132 -16.97 27.50 5.35
C ILE A 132 -15.94 28.37 6.08
N LEU A 133 -14.75 28.54 5.50
CA LEU A 133 -13.70 29.39 6.06
C LEU A 133 -14.11 30.89 6.08
N LYS A 134 -14.72 31.38 5.01
CA LYS A 134 -15.28 32.77 4.98
C LYS A 134 -16.38 32.99 6.01
N ALA A 135 -17.28 32.03 6.19
CA ALA A 135 -18.33 32.13 7.19
C ALA A 135 -17.72 32.13 8.63
N ARG A 136 -16.70 31.35 8.90
CA ARG A 136 -15.99 31.38 10.19
C ARG A 136 -15.30 32.70 10.46
N GLN A 137 -14.63 33.30 9.46
CA GLN A 137 -13.96 34.58 9.59
C GLN A 137 -14.94 35.72 9.82
N ALA A 138 -16.16 35.64 9.30
CA ALA A 138 -17.20 36.62 9.53
C ALA A 138 -17.84 36.55 10.93
N CYS A 139 -17.82 35.39 11.59
CA CYS A 139 -18.31 35.24 12.98
C CYS A 139 -17.29 35.63 14.06
N THR A 140 -16.01 35.87 13.69
CA THR A 140 -14.92 36.20 14.64
C THR A 140 -14.63 37.71 14.69
N LYS A 141 -15.41 38.51 14.00
CA LYS A 141 -15.47 40.00 14.10
C LYS A 141 -16.71 40.40 14.86
#